data_576bb1b3b7f7eb6edb98894d59ebbf29
#
_entry.id   576bb1b3b7f7eb6edb98894d59ebbf29
#
_cell.length_a   1.000
_cell.length_b   1.000
_cell.length_c   1.000
_cell.angle_alpha   90.00
_cell.angle_beta   90.00
_cell.angle_gamma   90.00
#
_symmetry.space_group_name_H-M   'P 1'
#
loop_
_entity.id
_entity.type
_entity.pdbx_description
1 polymer ?
#
loop_
_entity_poly.entity_id
_entity_poly.type
_entity_poly.pdbx_seq_one_letter_code
_entity_poly.pdbx_strand_id
1 'polypeptide(L)'
;VYSKTGFQGGLNWYRCMIDSNFRSRLEIYSGLKITVPSLFIAGNKDWGIYQKPNALENMQNIHCPKMQKILLIENAGHWVQQEKPEEVIEALLSFISTL
;
A
#
# COMPACT_ATOMS: atom_id res chain seq x y z
N VAL A 1 -17.19 -16.12 -4.31
CA VAL A 1 -16.59 -16.41 -3.00
C VAL A 1 -17.55 -16.01 -1.88
N TYR A 2 -17.97 -14.78 -1.85
CA TYR A 2 -18.86 -14.29 -0.76
C TYR A 2 -20.23 -14.95 -0.76
N SER A 3 -20.73 -15.45 -1.88
CA SER A 3 -21.99 -16.21 -1.91
C SER A 3 -21.91 -17.51 -1.12
N LYS A 4 -20.72 -18.08 -0.95
CA LYS A 4 -20.50 -19.32 -0.18
C LYS A 4 -20.06 -19.06 1.26
N THR A 5 -19.25 -18.02 1.49
CA THR A 5 -18.62 -17.75 2.79
C THR A 5 -19.29 -16.61 3.58
N GLY A 6 -20.19 -15.84 2.94
CA GLY A 6 -20.76 -14.62 3.52
C GLY A 6 -19.75 -13.45 3.52
N PHE A 7 -20.19 -12.33 4.08
CA PHE A 7 -19.41 -11.09 4.05
C PHE A 7 -18.64 -10.82 5.34
N GLN A 8 -18.90 -11.55 6.42
CA GLN A 8 -18.35 -11.23 7.73
C GLN A 8 -16.83 -11.26 7.75
N GLY A 9 -16.20 -12.28 7.15
CA GLY A 9 -14.75 -12.40 7.11
C GLY A 9 -14.09 -11.24 6.37
N GLY A 10 -14.62 -10.87 5.19
CA GLY A 10 -14.12 -9.74 4.42
C GLY A 10 -14.31 -8.39 5.11
N LEU A 11 -15.42 -8.22 5.82
CA LEU A 11 -15.71 -6.98 6.54
C LEU A 11 -14.94 -6.85 7.85
N ASN A 12 -14.50 -7.94 8.46
CA ASN A 12 -13.77 -7.91 9.72
C ASN A 12 -12.46 -7.14 9.61
N TRP A 13 -11.82 -7.17 8.45
CA TRP A 13 -10.63 -6.35 8.19
C TRP A 13 -10.90 -4.87 8.47
N TYR A 14 -11.99 -4.35 7.93
CA TYR A 14 -12.36 -2.95 8.13
C TYR A 14 -12.85 -2.68 9.56
N ARG A 15 -13.56 -3.62 10.17
CA ARG A 15 -14.04 -3.49 11.55
C ARG A 15 -12.89 -3.38 12.53
N CYS A 16 -11.82 -4.14 12.32
CA CYS A 16 -10.62 -4.04 13.16
C CYS A 16 -9.96 -2.66 13.06
N MET A 17 -10.04 -2.01 11.91
CA MET A 17 -9.47 -0.68 11.71
C MET A 17 -10.23 0.42 12.44
N ILE A 18 -11.54 0.28 12.61
CA ILE A 18 -12.40 1.30 13.23
C ILE A 18 -12.77 1.02 14.68
N ASP A 19 -12.64 -0.22 15.13
CA ASP A 19 -12.93 -0.62 16.51
C ASP A 19 -11.78 -0.16 17.41
N SER A 20 -12.07 0.63 18.45
CA SER A 20 -11.05 1.21 19.34
C SER A 20 -10.24 0.15 20.09
N ASN A 21 -10.82 -1.01 20.40
CA ASN A 21 -10.11 -2.09 21.09
C ASN A 21 -9.06 -2.76 20.22
N PHE A 22 -9.32 -2.90 18.92
CA PHE A 22 -8.37 -3.47 17.97
C PHE A 22 -7.44 -2.40 17.38
N ARG A 23 -7.92 -1.18 17.25
CA ARG A 23 -7.14 -0.06 16.73
C ARG A 23 -5.89 0.21 17.56
N SER A 24 -5.99 0.12 18.88
CA SER A 24 -4.83 0.31 19.77
C SER A 24 -3.73 -0.73 19.51
N ARG A 25 -4.12 -1.96 19.11
CA ARG A 25 -3.15 -2.99 18.75
C ARG A 25 -2.46 -2.70 17.42
N LEU A 26 -3.16 -2.09 16.47
CA LEU A 26 -2.58 -1.68 15.20
C LEU A 26 -1.61 -0.50 15.36
N GLU A 27 -1.82 0.32 16.39
CA GLU A 27 -1.00 1.50 16.66
C GLU A 27 0.32 1.22 17.38
N ILE A 28 0.55 -0.03 17.84
CA ILE A 28 1.78 -0.41 18.54
C ILE A 28 3.04 -0.03 17.74
N TYR A 29 2.99 -0.22 16.42
CA TYR A 29 4.11 0.07 15.52
C TYR A 29 3.94 1.41 14.80
N SER A 30 3.01 2.23 15.23
CA SER A 30 2.79 3.56 14.65
C SER A 30 4.04 4.43 14.78
N GLY A 31 4.43 5.07 13.70
CA GLY A 31 5.61 5.93 13.69
C GLY A 31 6.95 5.21 13.52
N LEU A 32 6.95 3.88 13.50
CA LEU A 32 8.17 3.13 13.21
C LEU A 32 8.55 3.26 11.73
N LYS A 33 9.87 3.29 11.51
CA LYS A 33 10.40 3.38 10.16
C LYS A 33 10.62 2.01 9.54
N ILE A 34 10.40 1.92 8.23
CA ILE A 34 10.78 0.76 7.42
C ILE A 34 12.22 1.00 6.95
N THR A 35 13.17 0.25 7.52
CA THR A 35 14.60 0.49 7.31
C THR A 35 15.23 -0.44 6.28
N VAL A 36 14.43 -1.28 5.63
CA VAL A 36 14.89 -2.16 4.54
C VAL A 36 14.61 -1.49 3.18
N PRO A 37 15.31 -1.92 2.11
CA PRO A 37 14.98 -1.46 0.77
C PRO A 37 13.52 -1.67 0.45
N SER A 38 12.86 -0.67 -0.10
CA SER A 38 11.42 -0.73 -0.36
C SER A 38 11.06 -0.05 -1.68
N LEU A 39 9.91 -0.39 -2.19
CA LEU A 39 9.33 0.14 -3.43
C LEU A 39 7.85 0.39 -3.19
N PHE A 40 7.34 1.50 -3.64
CA PHE A 40 5.91 1.80 -3.63
C PHE A 40 5.40 1.82 -5.07
N ILE A 41 4.31 1.11 -5.32
CA ILE A 41 3.64 1.09 -6.63
C ILE A 41 2.16 1.39 -6.43
N ALA A 42 1.65 2.33 -7.18
CA ALA A 42 0.22 2.64 -7.21
C ALA A 42 -0.21 3.14 -8.60
N GLY A 43 -1.50 3.14 -8.85
CA GLY A 43 -2.04 3.81 -10.03
C GLY A 43 -2.15 5.31 -9.79
N ASN A 44 -1.87 6.12 -10.82
CA ASN A 44 -1.98 7.57 -10.69
C ASN A 44 -3.42 8.07 -10.56
N LYS A 45 -4.40 7.21 -10.85
CA LYS A 45 -5.83 7.49 -10.66
C LYS A 45 -6.38 6.93 -9.37
N ASP A 46 -5.55 6.32 -8.54
CA ASP A 46 -5.96 5.84 -7.23
C ASP A 46 -6.14 7.04 -6.29
N TRP A 47 -7.40 7.32 -5.94
CA TRP A 47 -7.74 8.40 -5.03
C TRP A 47 -7.09 8.25 -3.65
N GLY A 48 -6.77 7.02 -3.27
CA GLY A 48 -6.16 6.72 -1.98
C GLY A 48 -4.81 7.41 -1.75
N ILE A 49 -4.03 7.62 -2.81
CA ILE A 49 -2.72 8.27 -2.70
C ILE A 49 -2.81 9.79 -2.51
N TYR A 50 -4.00 10.37 -2.73
CA TYR A 50 -4.24 11.81 -2.64
C TYR A 50 -5.02 12.21 -1.40
N GLN A 51 -5.36 11.29 -0.51
CA GLN A 51 -6.17 11.57 0.67
C GLN A 51 -5.50 12.51 1.66
N LYS A 52 -4.19 12.46 1.76
CA LYS A 52 -3.41 13.25 2.70
C LYS A 52 -2.31 14.00 1.97
N PRO A 53 -2.23 15.34 2.13
CA PRO A 53 -1.17 16.11 1.50
C PRO A 53 0.22 15.61 1.88
N ASN A 54 1.11 15.55 0.90
CA ASN A 54 2.52 15.15 1.07
C ASN A 54 2.72 13.73 1.62
N ALA A 55 1.70 12.86 1.53
CA ALA A 55 1.81 11.52 2.09
C ALA A 55 2.92 10.69 1.42
N LEU A 56 3.04 10.77 0.10
CA LEU A 56 4.05 10.03 -0.64
C LEU A 56 5.46 10.53 -0.32
N GLU A 57 5.66 11.84 -0.29
CA GLU A 57 6.96 12.44 0.05
C GLU A 57 7.35 12.09 1.49
N ASN A 58 6.41 12.16 2.43
CA ASN A 58 6.66 11.81 3.82
C ASN A 58 6.98 10.33 3.97
N MET A 59 6.28 9.47 3.23
CA MET A 59 6.56 8.03 3.23
C MET A 59 8.00 7.77 2.80
N GLN A 60 8.43 8.36 1.71
CA GLN A 60 9.78 8.16 1.18
C GLN A 60 10.86 8.79 2.05
N ASN A 61 10.64 10.02 2.49
CA ASN A 61 11.70 10.79 3.15
C ASN A 61 11.79 10.53 4.66
N ILE A 62 10.66 10.17 5.29
CA ILE A 62 10.58 10.05 6.75
C ILE A 62 10.39 8.60 7.19
N HIS A 63 9.38 7.93 6.62
CA HIS A 63 8.95 6.61 7.11
C HIS A 63 9.72 5.46 6.48
N CYS A 64 10.17 5.61 5.25
CA CYS A 64 10.88 4.58 4.49
C CYS A 64 12.17 5.15 3.91
N PRO A 65 13.20 5.40 4.74
CA PRO A 65 14.41 6.08 4.27
C PRO A 65 15.21 5.32 3.21
N LYS A 66 14.96 4.03 3.07
CA LYS A 66 15.58 3.19 2.01
C LYS A 66 14.62 2.89 0.87
N MET A 67 13.57 3.66 0.72
CA MET A 67 12.66 3.50 -0.43
C MET A 67 13.37 3.97 -1.70
N GLN A 68 13.55 3.03 -2.63
CA GLN A 68 14.28 3.29 -3.87
C GLN A 68 13.46 4.11 -4.85
N LYS A 69 12.16 3.87 -4.90
CA LYS A 69 11.31 4.49 -5.91
C LYS A 69 9.85 4.51 -5.47
N ILE A 70 9.18 5.59 -5.82
CA ILE A 70 7.72 5.68 -5.88
C ILE A 70 7.33 5.62 -7.35
N LEU A 71 6.62 4.57 -7.74
CA LEU A 71 6.17 4.37 -9.11
C LEU A 71 4.65 4.56 -9.20
N LEU A 72 4.23 5.59 -9.90
CA LEU A 72 2.82 5.84 -10.19
C LEU A 72 2.56 5.44 -11.66
N ILE A 73 1.79 4.39 -11.85
CA ILE A 73 1.49 3.85 -13.17
C ILE A 73 0.32 4.63 -13.78
N GLU A 74 0.52 5.16 -14.98
CA GLU A 74 -0.48 5.95 -15.66
C GLU A 74 -1.72 5.15 -16.04
N ASN A 75 -2.87 5.80 -15.96
CA ASN A 75 -4.18 5.23 -16.31
C ASN A 75 -4.57 4.00 -15.49
N ALA A 76 -4.01 3.85 -14.29
CA ALA A 76 -4.35 2.78 -13.36
C ALA A 76 -4.99 3.34 -12.10
N GLY A 77 -5.98 2.61 -11.58
CA GLY A 77 -6.68 2.94 -10.35
C GLY A 77 -6.14 2.18 -9.15
N HIS A 78 -7.04 1.89 -8.22
CA HIS A 78 -6.70 1.27 -6.94
C HIS A 78 -6.14 -0.15 -7.06
N TRP A 79 -6.64 -0.92 -8.03
CA TRP A 79 -6.23 -2.31 -8.24
C TRP A 79 -5.16 -2.40 -9.32
N VAL A 80 -4.06 -1.67 -9.12
CA VAL A 80 -3.01 -1.49 -10.12
C VAL A 80 -2.42 -2.81 -10.64
N GLN A 81 -2.27 -3.80 -9.77
CA GLN A 81 -1.74 -5.12 -10.15
C GLN A 81 -2.68 -5.91 -11.07
N GLN A 82 -3.97 -5.60 -11.04
CA GLN A 82 -4.96 -6.21 -11.94
C GLN A 82 -5.13 -5.40 -13.22
N GLU A 83 -5.02 -4.08 -13.12
CA GLU A 83 -5.22 -3.19 -14.27
C GLU A 83 -3.98 -3.10 -15.16
N LYS A 84 -2.80 -3.15 -14.56
CA LYS A 84 -1.51 -3.02 -15.25
C LYS A 84 -0.51 -4.08 -14.79
N PRO A 85 -0.81 -5.36 -14.99
CA PRO A 85 0.02 -6.45 -14.45
C PRO A 85 1.44 -6.46 -15.02
N GLU A 86 1.61 -6.11 -16.29
CA GLU A 86 2.92 -6.13 -16.93
C GLU A 86 3.86 -5.10 -16.32
N GLU A 87 3.39 -3.86 -16.14
CA GLU A 87 4.18 -2.80 -15.54
C GLU A 87 4.51 -3.12 -14.08
N VAL A 88 3.58 -3.68 -13.33
CA VAL A 88 3.81 -4.09 -11.94
C VAL A 88 4.86 -5.20 -11.85
N ILE A 89 4.74 -6.22 -12.69
CA ILE A 89 5.70 -7.34 -12.72
C ILE A 89 7.10 -6.83 -13.09
N GLU A 90 7.20 -5.99 -14.11
CA GLU A 90 8.48 -5.41 -14.52
C GLU A 90 9.12 -4.59 -13.39
N ALA A 91 8.33 -3.78 -12.70
CA ALA A 91 8.81 -3.00 -11.57
C ALA A 91 9.31 -3.89 -10.42
N LEU A 92 8.59 -4.96 -10.12
CA LEU A 92 8.97 -5.90 -9.07
C LEU A 92 10.27 -6.64 -9.42
N LEU A 93 10.39 -7.12 -10.65
CA LEU A 93 11.59 -7.82 -11.10
C LEU A 93 12.81 -6.89 -11.09
N SER A 94 12.62 -5.67 -11.54
CA SER A 94 13.67 -4.65 -11.51
C SER A 94 14.12 -4.35 -10.07
N PHE A 95 13.16 -4.20 -9.16
CA PHE A 95 13.45 -3.96 -7.75
C PHE A 95 14.22 -5.13 -7.12
N ILE A 96 13.76 -6.36 -7.33
CA ILE A 96 14.41 -7.55 -6.79
C ILE A 96 15.86 -7.67 -7.29
N SER A 97 16.09 -7.32 -8.55
CA SER A 97 17.44 -7.38 -9.12
C SER A 97 18.43 -6.39 -8.48
N THR A 98 17.95 -5.37 -7.78
CA THR A 98 18.80 -4.41 -7.08
C THR A 98 19.16 -4.85 -5.65
N LEU A 99 18.53 -5.89 -5.18
CA LEU A 99 18.79 -6.43 -3.86
C LEU A 99 19.98 -7.42 -3.92
#